data_3e994ce9ce6a8c2ae1207dd269f52e9e
#
_entry.id   3e994ce9ce6a8c2ae1207dd269f52e9e
#
_cell.length_a   1.000
_cell.length_b   1.000
_cell.length_c   1.000
_cell.angle_alpha   90.00
_cell.angle_beta   90.00
_cell.angle_gamma   90.00
#
_symmetry.space_group_name_H-M   'P 1'
#
loop_
_entity.id
_entity.type
_entity.pdbx_description
1 polymer ?
#
loop_
_entity_poly.entity_id
_entity_poly.type
_entity_poly.pdbx_seq_one_letter_code
_entity_poly.pdbx_strand_id
1 'polypeptide(L)'
;SYTIPETVEKIAEHAFNNAQLKTIKMEDNITSIGTYAFAGCGVVDITVPKKVKVIAEHAFAGSYIKNIDLNNVNKIKDYAFSECNYLTKINLKNVKDVGKEAFANCGKLKTVKGLKVKNIGKNAFYTANVKKIYLPNSVKMAERALNTVTKISYTKSFKKIKPYMLYPFTWNDVDTAKGYQVKITISSKKNKKIKKTFVEKTKKSYIPSYGKLDRKMGKFVSKNKIAPKDVKSTFQYRAYRKKGGKTLYTKWSNVVKL
;
A
#
# COMPACT_ATOMS: atom_id res chain seq x y z
N SER A 1 2.00 -2.83 -34.44
CA SER A 1 1.47 -1.55 -33.95
C SER A 1 0.03 -1.35 -34.44
N TYR A 2 -0.75 -0.65 -33.64
CA TYR A 2 -2.12 -0.29 -34.00
C TYR A 2 -2.39 1.16 -33.57
N THR A 3 -3.03 1.95 -34.45
CA THR A 3 -3.50 3.30 -34.11
C THR A 3 -5.02 3.27 -34.06
N ILE A 4 -5.60 3.66 -32.94
CA ILE A 4 -7.06 3.78 -32.80
C ILE A 4 -7.51 4.99 -33.61
N PRO A 5 -8.53 4.87 -34.48
CA PRO A 5 -9.04 5.99 -35.27
C PRO A 5 -9.49 7.17 -34.40
N GLU A 6 -9.27 8.39 -34.88
CA GLU A 6 -9.64 9.62 -34.16
C GLU A 6 -11.14 9.78 -33.90
N THR A 7 -11.98 9.05 -34.63
CA THR A 7 -13.44 9.01 -34.41
C THR A 7 -13.84 8.17 -33.19
N VAL A 8 -12.94 7.36 -32.63
CA VAL A 8 -13.24 6.47 -31.50
C VAL A 8 -13.14 7.24 -30.18
N GLU A 9 -14.23 7.40 -29.48
CA GLU A 9 -14.29 8.07 -28.17
C GLU A 9 -14.24 7.11 -26.98
N LYS A 10 -14.51 5.83 -27.18
CA LYS A 10 -14.58 4.83 -26.12
C LYS A 10 -13.95 3.52 -26.57
N ILE A 11 -13.12 2.93 -25.71
CA ILE A 11 -12.62 1.57 -25.89
C ILE A 11 -13.57 0.65 -25.13
N ALA A 12 -14.20 -0.27 -25.88
CA ALA A 12 -15.20 -1.19 -25.32
C ALA A 12 -14.56 -2.21 -24.36
N GLU A 13 -15.41 -2.89 -23.63
CA GLU A 13 -15.03 -4.05 -22.84
C GLU A 13 -14.39 -5.12 -23.73
N HIS A 14 -13.28 -5.74 -23.26
CA HIS A 14 -12.51 -6.75 -23.98
C HIS A 14 -11.93 -6.33 -25.35
N ALA A 15 -11.99 -5.08 -25.78
CA ALA A 15 -11.63 -4.66 -27.15
C ALA A 15 -10.25 -5.13 -27.61
N PHE A 16 -9.25 -5.18 -26.75
CA PHE A 16 -7.88 -5.64 -27.03
C PHE A 16 -7.45 -6.75 -26.06
N ASN A 17 -8.42 -7.50 -25.51
CA ASN A 17 -8.12 -8.61 -24.60
C ASN A 17 -7.28 -9.68 -25.32
N ASN A 18 -6.13 -10.05 -24.71
CA ASN A 18 -5.14 -10.98 -25.26
C ASN A 18 -4.58 -10.60 -26.65
N ALA A 19 -4.76 -9.35 -27.07
CA ALA A 19 -4.23 -8.89 -28.34
C ALA A 19 -2.69 -8.87 -28.34
N GLN A 20 -2.08 -9.47 -29.35
CA GLN A 20 -0.63 -9.53 -29.51
C GLN A 20 -0.03 -8.25 -30.13
N LEU A 21 -0.46 -7.12 -29.62
CA LEU A 21 0.01 -5.80 -30.05
C LEU A 21 1.24 -5.41 -29.26
N LYS A 22 2.32 -4.97 -29.93
CA LYS A 22 3.50 -4.41 -29.24
C LYS A 22 3.32 -2.93 -28.87
N THR A 23 2.63 -2.18 -29.72
CA THR A 23 2.37 -0.76 -29.50
C THR A 23 0.92 -0.42 -29.89
N ILE A 24 0.33 0.51 -29.16
CA ILE A 24 -0.99 1.07 -29.47
C ILE A 24 -0.94 2.59 -29.29
N LYS A 25 -1.46 3.33 -30.26
CA LYS A 25 -1.62 4.77 -30.17
C LYS A 25 -3.10 5.07 -29.89
N MET A 26 -3.32 5.85 -28.84
CA MET A 26 -4.63 6.34 -28.41
C MET A 26 -4.65 7.85 -28.46
N GLU A 27 -5.65 8.44 -29.11
CA GLU A 27 -5.80 9.89 -29.19
C GLU A 27 -6.54 10.47 -27.97
N ASP A 28 -6.37 11.77 -27.73
CA ASP A 28 -6.90 12.47 -26.55
C ASP A 28 -8.44 12.63 -26.56
N ASN A 29 -9.12 12.28 -27.64
CA ASN A 29 -10.59 12.23 -27.72
C ASN A 29 -11.19 11.06 -26.93
N ILE A 30 -10.44 9.98 -26.68
CA ILE A 30 -10.90 8.82 -25.91
C ILE A 30 -11.20 9.23 -24.46
N THR A 31 -12.43 8.92 -24.03
CA THR A 31 -12.98 9.29 -22.72
C THR A 31 -13.03 8.13 -21.72
N SER A 32 -13.07 6.88 -22.22
CA SER A 32 -13.14 5.69 -21.37
C SER A 32 -12.40 4.49 -21.96
N ILE A 33 -11.89 3.66 -21.05
CA ILE A 33 -11.29 2.34 -21.31
C ILE A 33 -12.11 1.33 -20.52
N GLY A 34 -12.71 0.37 -21.22
CA GLY A 34 -13.64 -0.61 -20.65
C GLY A 34 -12.96 -1.67 -19.78
N THR A 35 -13.78 -2.47 -19.14
CA THR A 35 -13.38 -3.63 -18.34
C THR A 35 -12.66 -4.64 -19.23
N TYR A 36 -11.54 -5.21 -18.75
CA TYR A 36 -10.67 -6.13 -19.52
C TYR A 36 -10.16 -5.61 -20.87
N ALA A 37 -10.30 -4.32 -21.18
CA ALA A 37 -10.01 -3.79 -22.52
C ALA A 37 -8.63 -4.14 -23.05
N PHE A 38 -7.60 -4.20 -22.19
CA PHE A 38 -6.21 -4.56 -22.50
C PHE A 38 -5.70 -5.71 -21.63
N ALA A 39 -6.59 -6.53 -21.08
CA ALA A 39 -6.15 -7.67 -20.26
C ALA A 39 -5.36 -8.66 -21.12
N GLY A 40 -4.23 -9.15 -20.62
CA GLY A 40 -3.34 -10.05 -21.35
C GLY A 40 -2.70 -9.45 -22.61
N CYS A 41 -2.89 -8.15 -22.86
CA CYS A 41 -2.38 -7.51 -24.08
C CYS A 41 -0.84 -7.39 -24.07
N GLY A 42 -0.20 -7.64 -25.23
CA GLY A 42 1.25 -7.60 -25.42
C GLY A 42 1.88 -6.18 -25.44
N VAL A 43 1.10 -5.12 -25.22
CA VAL A 43 1.57 -3.74 -25.25
C VAL A 43 2.57 -3.47 -24.12
N VAL A 44 3.70 -2.85 -24.48
CA VAL A 44 4.81 -2.59 -23.55
C VAL A 44 4.74 -1.21 -22.91
N ASP A 45 4.42 -0.20 -23.71
CA ASP A 45 4.34 1.20 -23.29
C ASP A 45 2.97 1.77 -23.65
N ILE A 46 2.32 2.41 -22.67
CA ILE A 46 0.99 3.01 -22.84
C ILE A 46 0.97 4.42 -22.25
N THR A 47 0.38 5.35 -23.03
CA THR A 47 -0.05 6.65 -22.54
C THR A 47 -1.58 6.67 -22.50
N VAL A 48 -2.14 6.80 -21.32
CA VAL A 48 -3.60 6.89 -21.15
C VAL A 48 -4.06 8.28 -21.60
N PRO A 49 -5.09 8.39 -22.46
CA PRO A 49 -5.61 9.67 -22.95
C PRO A 49 -6.03 10.63 -21.82
N LYS A 50 -5.86 11.93 -22.01
CA LYS A 50 -6.06 12.95 -20.96
C LYS A 50 -7.51 13.05 -20.46
N LYS A 51 -8.48 12.67 -21.27
CA LYS A 51 -9.91 12.69 -20.90
C LYS A 51 -10.27 11.48 -20.02
N VAL A 52 -9.51 10.38 -20.04
CA VAL A 52 -9.76 9.20 -19.21
C VAL A 52 -9.49 9.53 -17.73
N LYS A 53 -10.50 9.39 -16.90
CA LYS A 53 -10.43 9.67 -15.44
C LYS A 53 -10.39 8.41 -14.59
N VAL A 54 -10.85 7.28 -15.13
CA VAL A 54 -10.97 6.01 -14.41
C VAL A 54 -10.34 4.90 -15.23
N ILE A 55 -9.47 4.10 -14.62
CA ILE A 55 -9.09 2.80 -15.15
C ILE A 55 -10.11 1.78 -14.66
N ALA A 56 -10.77 1.11 -15.57
CA ALA A 56 -11.83 0.14 -15.28
C ALA A 56 -11.28 -1.12 -14.59
N GLU A 57 -12.17 -1.93 -14.08
CA GLU A 57 -11.86 -3.21 -13.48
C GLU A 57 -11.16 -4.12 -14.48
N HIS A 58 -10.07 -4.79 -14.06
CA HIS A 58 -9.22 -5.66 -14.89
C HIS A 58 -8.69 -5.03 -16.22
N ALA A 59 -8.84 -3.73 -16.44
CA ALA A 59 -8.56 -3.12 -17.75
C ALA A 59 -7.20 -3.48 -18.35
N PHE A 60 -6.17 -3.68 -17.53
CA PHE A 60 -4.81 -4.04 -17.92
C PHE A 60 -4.30 -5.31 -17.22
N ALA A 61 -5.17 -6.12 -16.63
CA ALA A 61 -4.77 -7.31 -15.89
C ALA A 61 -3.94 -8.27 -16.78
N GLY A 62 -2.82 -8.78 -16.25
CA GLY A 62 -1.95 -9.70 -16.98
C GLY A 62 -1.21 -9.11 -18.19
N SER A 63 -1.33 -7.81 -18.45
CA SER A 63 -0.70 -7.18 -19.62
C SER A 63 0.84 -7.08 -19.48
N TYR A 64 1.53 -6.95 -20.62
CA TYR A 64 2.99 -6.88 -20.69
C TYR A 64 3.56 -5.47 -20.46
N ILE A 65 2.78 -4.56 -19.90
CA ILE A 65 3.14 -3.16 -19.69
C ILE A 65 4.41 -3.06 -18.83
N LYS A 66 5.42 -2.35 -19.35
CA LYS A 66 6.62 -1.92 -18.61
C LYS A 66 6.48 -0.51 -18.08
N ASN A 67 5.92 0.38 -18.90
CA ASN A 67 5.71 1.78 -18.57
C ASN A 67 4.28 2.19 -18.91
N ILE A 68 3.68 2.99 -18.02
CA ILE A 68 2.36 3.59 -18.24
C ILE A 68 2.35 5.02 -17.73
N ASP A 69 1.87 5.94 -18.57
CA ASP A 69 1.51 7.28 -18.12
C ASP A 69 -0.01 7.35 -17.93
N LEU A 70 -0.41 7.55 -16.69
CA LEU A 70 -1.80 7.63 -16.28
C LEU A 70 -2.41 9.02 -16.47
N ASN A 71 -1.63 10.01 -16.89
CA ASN A 71 -2.09 11.40 -17.11
C ASN A 71 -3.05 11.91 -16.01
N ASN A 72 -4.34 12.07 -16.36
CA ASN A 72 -5.37 12.65 -15.50
C ASN A 72 -6.23 11.62 -14.76
N VAL A 73 -5.85 10.36 -14.77
CA VAL A 73 -6.55 9.30 -14.04
C VAL A 73 -6.60 9.62 -12.56
N ASN A 74 -7.80 9.60 -11.99
CA ASN A 74 -8.01 9.86 -10.57
C ASN A 74 -8.49 8.63 -9.77
N LYS A 75 -8.94 7.58 -10.47
CA LYS A 75 -9.38 6.32 -9.85
C LYS A 75 -8.89 5.11 -10.64
N ILE A 76 -8.36 4.14 -9.92
CA ILE A 76 -8.02 2.81 -10.43
C ILE A 76 -8.97 1.83 -9.75
N LYS A 77 -9.77 1.10 -10.54
CA LYS A 77 -10.72 0.10 -10.02
C LYS A 77 -10.02 -1.19 -9.63
N ASP A 78 -10.80 -2.16 -9.16
CA ASP A 78 -10.32 -3.42 -8.65
C ASP A 78 -9.60 -4.22 -9.75
N TYR A 79 -8.50 -4.88 -9.39
CA TYR A 79 -7.68 -5.73 -10.28
C TYR A 79 -7.11 -5.05 -11.54
N ALA A 80 -7.23 -3.73 -11.68
CA ALA A 80 -6.95 -3.02 -12.93
C ALA A 80 -5.57 -3.30 -13.55
N PHE A 81 -4.55 -3.55 -12.73
CA PHE A 81 -3.17 -3.91 -13.12
C PHE A 81 -2.69 -5.19 -12.42
N SER A 82 -3.61 -6.06 -11.98
CA SER A 82 -3.22 -7.35 -11.41
C SER A 82 -2.38 -8.13 -12.40
N GLU A 83 -1.33 -8.82 -11.92
CA GLU A 83 -0.44 -9.66 -12.75
C GLU A 83 0.35 -8.91 -13.84
N CYS A 84 0.45 -7.58 -13.79
CA CYS A 84 1.33 -6.81 -14.68
C CYS A 84 2.80 -7.07 -14.31
N ASN A 85 3.31 -8.25 -14.66
CA ASN A 85 4.61 -8.77 -14.22
C ASN A 85 5.82 -8.00 -14.78
N TYR A 86 5.64 -7.16 -15.78
CA TYR A 86 6.69 -6.35 -16.38
C TYR A 86 6.73 -4.91 -15.86
N LEU A 87 5.68 -4.46 -15.17
CA LEU A 87 5.60 -3.10 -14.63
C LEU A 87 6.63 -2.91 -13.51
N THR A 88 7.58 -1.97 -13.71
CA THR A 88 8.69 -1.76 -12.75
C THR A 88 8.47 -0.57 -11.83
N LYS A 89 7.73 0.43 -12.28
CA LYS A 89 7.42 1.67 -11.56
C LYS A 89 6.05 2.18 -11.98
N ILE A 90 5.34 2.83 -11.05
CA ILE A 90 4.10 3.53 -11.39
C ILE A 90 4.03 4.88 -10.69
N ASN A 91 3.55 5.88 -11.43
CA ASN A 91 3.31 7.22 -10.92
C ASN A 91 1.79 7.48 -10.83
N LEU A 92 1.26 7.43 -9.63
CA LEU A 92 -0.15 7.69 -9.30
C LEU A 92 -0.38 9.20 -9.02
N LYS A 93 0.22 10.08 -9.84
CA LYS A 93 0.30 11.53 -9.63
C LYS A 93 -1.03 12.18 -9.28
N ASN A 94 -2.09 11.80 -9.98
CA ASN A 94 -3.42 12.36 -9.82
C ASN A 94 -4.42 11.37 -9.19
N VAL A 95 -4.01 10.10 -9.01
CA VAL A 95 -4.87 9.04 -8.48
C VAL A 95 -5.21 9.31 -7.02
N LYS A 96 -6.50 9.27 -6.71
CA LYS A 96 -7.06 9.41 -5.36
C LYS A 96 -7.42 8.05 -4.74
N ASP A 97 -7.91 7.14 -5.56
CA ASP A 97 -8.41 5.85 -5.12
C ASP A 97 -7.77 4.72 -5.91
N VAL A 98 -7.24 3.74 -5.18
CA VAL A 98 -6.68 2.49 -5.68
C VAL A 98 -7.55 1.35 -5.19
N GLY A 99 -8.10 0.57 -6.09
CA GLY A 99 -9.04 -0.52 -5.83
C GLY A 99 -8.40 -1.74 -5.15
N LYS A 100 -9.27 -2.71 -4.85
CA LYS A 100 -8.88 -4.03 -4.35
C LYS A 100 -7.98 -4.72 -5.37
N GLU A 101 -6.86 -5.29 -4.90
CA GLU A 101 -5.93 -6.07 -5.71
C GLU A 101 -5.45 -5.39 -7.00
N ALA A 102 -5.55 -4.05 -7.06
CA ALA A 102 -5.27 -3.29 -8.28
C ALA A 102 -3.86 -3.51 -8.86
N PHE A 103 -2.88 -3.85 -8.03
CA PHE A 103 -1.50 -4.17 -8.40
C PHE A 103 -1.04 -5.49 -7.77
N ALA A 104 -1.97 -6.41 -7.50
CA ALA A 104 -1.61 -7.72 -6.97
C ALA A 104 -0.75 -8.48 -7.99
N ASN A 105 0.21 -9.27 -7.49
CA ASN A 105 1.11 -10.10 -8.30
C ASN A 105 1.99 -9.33 -9.30
N CYS A 106 2.18 -8.01 -9.13
CA CYS A 106 3.11 -7.23 -9.95
C CYS A 106 4.57 -7.49 -9.53
N GLY A 107 5.11 -8.65 -9.89
CA GLY A 107 6.39 -9.16 -9.38
C GLY A 107 7.62 -8.27 -9.62
N LYS A 108 7.62 -7.41 -10.64
CA LYS A 108 8.72 -6.48 -10.94
C LYS A 108 8.47 -5.05 -10.45
N LEU A 109 7.31 -4.73 -9.85
CA LEU A 109 6.97 -3.39 -9.39
C LEU A 109 7.79 -2.99 -8.15
N LYS A 110 8.79 -2.14 -8.33
CA LYS A 110 9.72 -1.71 -7.27
C LYS A 110 9.36 -0.39 -6.62
N THR A 111 8.80 0.54 -7.40
CA THR A 111 8.54 1.92 -6.92
C THR A 111 7.16 2.40 -7.29
N VAL A 112 6.44 2.92 -6.30
CA VAL A 112 5.13 3.55 -6.45
C VAL A 112 5.18 4.97 -5.89
N LYS A 113 4.71 5.96 -6.67
CA LYS A 113 4.58 7.36 -6.24
C LYS A 113 3.10 7.75 -6.22
N GLY A 114 2.51 7.88 -5.03
CA GLY A 114 1.07 8.15 -4.84
C GLY A 114 0.79 9.37 -3.98
N LEU A 115 1.27 10.55 -4.39
CA LEU A 115 1.29 11.77 -3.56
C LEU A 115 -0.11 12.36 -3.26
N LYS A 116 -1.13 11.97 -4.03
CA LYS A 116 -2.53 12.41 -3.84
C LYS A 116 -3.47 11.28 -3.43
N VAL A 117 -2.97 10.06 -3.27
CA VAL A 117 -3.78 8.88 -2.93
C VAL A 117 -4.46 9.07 -1.59
N LYS A 118 -5.79 8.88 -1.57
CA LYS A 118 -6.63 8.97 -0.37
C LYS A 118 -6.98 7.60 0.18
N ASN A 119 -7.26 6.65 -0.71
CA ASN A 119 -7.71 5.31 -0.34
C ASN A 119 -6.92 4.24 -1.11
N ILE A 120 -6.54 3.17 -0.40
CA ILE A 120 -5.92 1.97 -0.99
C ILE A 120 -6.74 0.77 -0.55
N GLY A 121 -7.23 0.00 -1.51
CA GLY A 121 -8.10 -1.15 -1.32
C GLY A 121 -7.40 -2.35 -0.68
N LYS A 122 -8.20 -3.36 -0.33
CA LYS A 122 -7.72 -4.63 0.22
C LYS A 122 -6.75 -5.30 -0.76
N ASN A 123 -5.62 -5.82 -0.24
CA ASN A 123 -4.62 -6.52 -1.02
C ASN A 123 -4.08 -5.74 -2.24
N ALA A 124 -4.21 -4.42 -2.30
CA ALA A 124 -3.91 -3.65 -3.52
C ALA A 124 -2.52 -3.92 -4.10
N PHE A 125 -1.53 -4.25 -3.26
CA PHE A 125 -0.16 -4.61 -3.66
C PHE A 125 0.21 -6.02 -3.16
N TYR A 126 -0.76 -6.94 -3.09
CA TYR A 126 -0.52 -8.32 -2.64
C TYR A 126 0.51 -9.00 -3.56
N THR A 127 1.53 -9.62 -2.97
CA THR A 127 2.68 -10.25 -3.67
C THR A 127 3.40 -9.36 -4.70
N ALA A 128 3.11 -8.07 -4.76
CA ALA A 128 3.90 -7.13 -5.53
C ALA A 128 5.25 -6.86 -4.84
N ASN A 129 6.35 -6.86 -5.59
CA ASN A 129 7.70 -6.69 -5.03
C ASN A 129 8.04 -5.21 -4.79
N VAL A 130 7.14 -4.45 -4.19
CA VAL A 130 7.31 -3.00 -3.99
C VAL A 130 8.35 -2.74 -2.91
N LYS A 131 9.51 -2.22 -3.32
CA LYS A 131 10.58 -1.84 -2.40
C LYS A 131 10.33 -0.47 -1.75
N LYS A 132 9.69 0.45 -2.47
CA LYS A 132 9.44 1.80 -1.98
C LYS A 132 8.12 2.36 -2.51
N ILE A 133 7.28 2.86 -1.60
CA ILE A 133 6.04 3.57 -1.94
C ILE A 133 6.03 4.94 -1.25
N TYR A 134 5.62 5.98 -1.99
CA TYR A 134 5.47 7.35 -1.50
C TYR A 134 3.98 7.67 -1.40
N LEU A 135 3.50 7.98 -0.22
CA LEU A 135 2.08 8.23 0.06
C LEU A 135 1.87 9.49 0.90
N PRO A 136 0.70 10.14 0.84
CA PRO A 136 0.34 11.19 1.79
C PRO A 136 0.07 10.60 3.17
N ASN A 137 0.33 11.39 4.22
CA ASN A 137 0.08 10.96 5.61
C ASN A 137 -1.39 10.68 5.93
N SER A 138 -2.31 11.17 5.09
CA SER A 138 -3.76 11.05 5.29
C SER A 138 -4.36 9.84 4.56
N VAL A 139 -3.55 9.03 3.88
CA VAL A 139 -4.04 7.87 3.14
C VAL A 139 -4.77 6.89 4.06
N LYS A 140 -5.91 6.40 3.60
CA LYS A 140 -6.65 5.30 4.24
C LYS A 140 -6.31 4.01 3.51
N MET A 141 -5.99 2.97 4.24
CA MET A 141 -5.61 1.67 3.68
C MET A 141 -6.52 0.58 4.23
N ALA A 142 -7.02 -0.27 3.36
CA ALA A 142 -7.77 -1.45 3.72
C ALA A 142 -6.83 -2.58 4.21
N GLU A 143 -7.41 -3.68 4.63
CA GLU A 143 -6.68 -4.87 5.08
C GLU A 143 -5.65 -5.34 4.04
N ARG A 144 -4.42 -5.61 4.49
CA ARG A 144 -3.30 -6.11 3.67
C ARG A 144 -2.97 -5.27 2.43
N ALA A 145 -3.39 -4.00 2.39
CA ALA A 145 -3.16 -3.13 1.23
C ALA A 145 -1.68 -3.06 0.80
N LEU A 146 -0.75 -3.12 1.74
CA LEU A 146 0.70 -2.98 1.54
C LEU A 146 1.50 -4.11 2.19
N ASN A 147 1.00 -5.33 2.25
CA ASN A 147 1.61 -6.44 3.01
C ASN A 147 3.02 -6.85 2.54
N THR A 148 3.38 -6.59 1.31
CA THR A 148 4.69 -6.92 0.72
C THR A 148 5.60 -5.70 0.51
N VAL A 149 5.15 -4.50 0.88
CA VAL A 149 5.93 -3.27 0.70
C VAL A 149 7.04 -3.18 1.75
N THR A 150 8.29 -3.00 1.28
CA THR A 150 9.46 -3.00 2.19
C THR A 150 9.67 -1.64 2.85
N LYS A 151 9.33 -0.54 2.17
CA LYS A 151 9.51 0.82 2.68
C LYS A 151 8.39 1.76 2.23
N ILE A 152 7.75 2.42 3.20
CA ILE A 152 6.74 3.46 2.94
C ILE A 152 7.34 4.82 3.30
N SER A 153 7.32 5.76 2.35
CA SER A 153 7.79 7.13 2.54
C SER A 153 6.61 8.10 2.47
N TYR A 154 6.47 8.97 3.46
CA TYR A 154 5.39 9.95 3.54
C TYR A 154 5.86 11.35 3.17
N THR A 155 4.98 12.11 2.49
CA THR A 155 5.30 13.41 1.86
C THR A 155 5.28 14.60 2.81
N LYS A 156 4.84 14.44 4.05
CA LYS A 156 4.80 15.53 5.04
C LYS A 156 5.43 15.17 6.38
N SER A 157 6.10 16.20 6.87
CA SER A 157 6.84 16.37 8.12
C SER A 157 6.36 15.51 9.30
N PHE A 158 7.34 15.08 10.06
CA PHE A 158 7.46 14.38 11.34
C PHE A 158 6.36 14.61 12.43
N LYS A 159 5.30 15.37 12.20
CA LYS A 159 4.40 15.83 13.27
C LYS A 159 3.13 15.00 13.51
N LYS A 160 2.65 14.20 12.57
CA LYS A 160 1.44 13.35 12.76
C LYS A 160 1.54 12.07 11.96
N ILE A 161 1.60 10.94 12.63
CA ILE A 161 1.50 9.60 12.05
C ILE A 161 0.14 9.05 12.45
N LYS A 162 -0.70 8.67 11.46
CA LYS A 162 -1.89 7.85 11.72
C LYS A 162 -1.45 6.39 11.68
N PRO A 163 -1.80 5.58 12.69
CA PRO A 163 -1.43 4.17 12.69
C PRO A 163 -2.33 3.39 11.74
N TYR A 164 -1.71 2.72 10.79
CA TYR A 164 -2.33 1.59 10.10
C TYR A 164 -1.53 0.36 10.44
N MET A 165 -2.19 -0.61 11.05
CA MET A 165 -1.57 -1.90 11.32
C MET A 165 -1.72 -2.81 10.12
N LEU A 166 -0.57 -3.17 9.55
CA LEU A 166 -0.43 -4.34 8.70
C LEU A 166 0.01 -5.51 9.58
N TYR A 167 -0.66 -6.63 9.47
CA TYR A 167 -0.26 -7.85 10.18
C TYR A 167 1.03 -8.41 9.54
N PRO A 168 2.06 -8.82 10.30
CA PRO A 168 2.21 -8.72 11.73
C PRO A 168 2.87 -7.37 12.15
N PHE A 169 2.20 -6.47 12.83
CA PHE A 169 2.73 -5.25 13.46
C PHE A 169 3.69 -4.40 12.61
N THR A 170 3.25 -3.92 11.47
CA THR A 170 3.96 -2.92 10.67
C THR A 170 3.35 -1.54 10.86
N TRP A 171 4.11 -0.50 10.65
CA TRP A 171 3.67 0.90 10.65
C TRP A 171 4.44 1.70 9.63
N ASN A 172 3.97 2.90 9.40
CA ASN A 172 4.52 3.78 8.37
C ASN A 172 5.95 4.22 8.69
N ASP A 173 6.86 4.09 7.73
CA ASP A 173 8.21 4.60 7.84
C ASP A 173 8.21 6.13 7.80
N VAL A 174 9.11 6.76 8.57
CA VAL A 174 9.28 8.21 8.63
C VAL A 174 10.62 8.55 8.03
N ASP A 175 10.64 9.33 6.95
CA ASP A 175 11.83 9.58 6.11
C ASP A 175 13.09 10.02 6.87
N THR A 176 12.94 10.69 8.01
CA THR A 176 14.07 11.17 8.82
C THR A 176 14.28 10.37 10.11
N ALA A 177 13.53 9.28 10.31
CA ALA A 177 13.67 8.47 11.51
C ALA A 177 14.95 7.63 11.50
N LYS A 178 15.64 7.60 12.63
CA LYS A 178 16.72 6.64 12.90
C LYS A 178 16.18 5.32 13.43
N GLY A 179 14.90 5.28 13.78
CA GLY A 179 14.18 4.10 14.25
C GLY A 179 12.89 4.46 14.98
N TYR A 180 12.32 3.46 15.61
CA TYR A 180 11.01 3.53 16.25
C TYR A 180 11.04 3.01 17.67
N GLN A 181 10.14 3.52 18.47
CA GLN A 181 9.82 2.96 19.77
C GLN A 181 8.37 2.48 19.75
N VAL A 182 8.18 1.25 20.18
CA VAL A 182 6.89 0.56 20.19
C VAL A 182 6.46 0.33 21.62
N LYS A 183 5.19 0.55 21.88
CA LYS A 183 4.55 0.32 23.17
C LYS A 183 3.36 -0.61 22.99
N ILE A 184 3.42 -1.78 23.59
CA ILE A 184 2.30 -2.74 23.64
C ILE A 184 1.86 -2.89 25.08
N THR A 185 0.55 -2.72 25.30
CA THR A 185 -0.05 -2.97 26.61
C THR A 185 -0.93 -4.21 26.52
N ILE A 186 -0.67 -5.18 27.36
CA ILE A 186 -1.49 -6.39 27.52
C ILE A 186 -2.24 -6.31 28.86
N SER A 187 -3.51 -6.66 28.84
CA SER A 187 -4.36 -6.72 30.01
C SER A 187 -5.36 -7.88 29.92
N SER A 188 -5.86 -8.32 31.06
CA SER A 188 -6.96 -9.28 31.13
C SER A 188 -8.31 -8.57 31.01
N LYS A 189 -9.24 -9.14 30.23
CA LYS A 189 -10.64 -8.68 30.17
C LYS A 189 -11.37 -8.91 31.48
N LYS A 190 -11.06 -10.05 32.16
CA LYS A 190 -11.69 -10.45 33.41
C LYS A 190 -11.13 -9.74 34.65
N ASN A 191 -9.82 -9.45 34.64
CA ASN A 191 -9.19 -8.81 35.79
C ASN A 191 -8.39 -7.58 35.33
N LYS A 192 -8.97 -6.40 35.49
CA LYS A 192 -8.39 -5.11 35.07
C LYS A 192 -7.08 -4.77 35.81
N LYS A 193 -6.79 -5.36 36.97
CA LYS A 193 -5.52 -5.20 37.69
C LYS A 193 -4.36 -5.89 36.98
N ILE A 194 -4.64 -6.96 36.21
CA ILE A 194 -3.63 -7.66 35.42
C ILE A 194 -3.39 -6.87 34.13
N LYS A 195 -2.36 -6.02 34.17
CA LYS A 195 -1.98 -5.17 33.03
C LYS A 195 -0.47 -4.99 33.01
N LYS A 196 0.15 -5.07 31.84
CA LYS A 196 1.58 -4.76 31.65
C LYS A 196 1.81 -4.06 30.31
N THR A 197 2.69 -3.07 30.37
CA THR A 197 3.14 -2.34 29.17
C THR A 197 4.59 -2.73 28.86
N PHE A 198 4.82 -3.07 27.61
CA PHE A 198 6.13 -3.38 27.06
C PHE A 198 6.52 -2.25 26.12
N VAL A 199 7.77 -1.81 26.20
CA VAL A 199 8.33 -0.80 25.33
C VAL A 199 9.60 -1.38 24.71
N GLU A 200 9.70 -1.33 23.38
CA GLU A 200 10.85 -1.84 22.64
C GLU A 200 11.30 -0.80 21.60
N LYS A 201 12.62 -0.77 21.31
CA LYS A 201 13.19 0.02 20.23
C LYS A 201 13.50 -0.86 19.05
N THR A 202 13.19 -0.40 17.84
CA THR A 202 13.52 -1.08 16.58
C THR A 202 14.02 -0.09 15.55
N LYS A 203 14.92 -0.53 14.68
CA LYS A 203 15.33 0.25 13.49
C LYS A 203 14.37 0.07 12.32
N LYS A 204 13.52 -0.94 12.38
CA LYS A 204 12.56 -1.31 11.32
C LYS A 204 11.18 -0.75 11.65
N SER A 205 10.39 -0.44 10.63
CA SER A 205 8.99 -0.05 10.74
C SER A 205 8.04 -1.24 10.97
N TYR A 206 8.55 -2.33 11.50
CA TYR A 206 7.77 -3.50 11.89
C TYR A 206 8.39 -4.22 13.10
N ILE A 207 7.59 -5.02 13.80
CA ILE A 207 8.04 -5.98 14.79
C ILE A 207 8.03 -7.36 14.13
N PRO A 208 9.18 -8.07 14.06
CA PRO A 208 9.21 -9.44 13.56
C PRO A 208 8.33 -10.35 14.43
N SER A 209 7.53 -11.21 13.81
CA SER A 209 6.85 -12.31 14.49
C SER A 209 7.87 -13.18 15.22
N TYR A 210 7.51 -13.71 16.40
CA TYR A 210 8.36 -14.57 17.23
C TYR A 210 9.64 -13.93 17.78
N GLY A 211 9.68 -12.60 17.82
CA GLY A 211 10.81 -11.85 18.37
C GLY A 211 10.88 -11.84 19.90
N LYS A 212 11.88 -11.09 20.43
CA LYS A 212 12.07 -10.91 21.89
C LYS A 212 10.83 -10.36 22.59
N LEU A 213 10.07 -9.49 21.91
CA LEU A 213 8.88 -8.86 22.46
C LEU A 213 7.75 -9.88 22.61
N ASP A 214 7.51 -10.72 21.57
CA ASP A 214 6.48 -11.78 21.64
C ASP A 214 6.74 -12.76 22.76
N ARG A 215 8.01 -13.18 22.98
CA ARG A 215 8.39 -14.03 24.10
C ARG A 215 8.11 -13.39 25.45
N LYS A 216 8.39 -12.09 25.60
CA LYS A 216 8.10 -11.34 26.84
C LYS A 216 6.59 -11.26 27.10
N MET A 217 5.80 -11.01 26.06
CA MET A 217 4.34 -10.95 26.13
C MET A 217 3.74 -12.32 26.48
N GLY A 218 4.18 -13.38 25.81
CA GLY A 218 3.74 -14.75 26.06
C GLY A 218 4.04 -15.19 27.49
N LYS A 219 5.25 -14.92 28.00
CA LYS A 219 5.59 -15.20 29.40
C LYS A 219 4.68 -14.45 30.40
N PHE A 220 4.31 -13.19 30.09
CA PHE A 220 3.40 -12.43 30.95
C PHE A 220 1.99 -13.05 30.97
N VAL A 221 1.45 -13.40 29.79
CA VAL A 221 0.13 -14.04 29.65
C VAL A 221 0.08 -15.37 30.39
N SER A 222 1.08 -16.23 30.19
CA SER A 222 1.20 -17.54 30.85
C SER A 222 1.32 -17.42 32.38
N LYS A 223 2.23 -16.54 32.86
CA LYS A 223 2.44 -16.32 34.29
C LYS A 223 1.16 -15.88 34.99
N ASN A 224 0.33 -15.07 34.35
CA ASN A 224 -0.91 -14.55 34.92
C ASN A 224 -2.12 -15.41 34.57
N LYS A 225 -1.93 -16.60 33.95
CA LYS A 225 -3.00 -17.55 33.59
C LYS A 225 -4.16 -16.90 32.82
N ILE A 226 -3.84 -15.96 31.90
CA ILE A 226 -4.85 -15.28 31.09
C ILE A 226 -5.21 -16.18 29.90
N ALA A 227 -6.48 -16.62 29.85
CA ALA A 227 -6.94 -17.40 28.70
C ALA A 227 -6.88 -16.57 27.40
N PRO A 228 -6.55 -17.16 26.23
CA PRO A 228 -6.40 -16.41 24.96
C PRO A 228 -7.57 -15.48 24.64
N LYS A 229 -8.81 -15.94 24.84
CA LYS A 229 -10.04 -15.16 24.63
C LYS A 229 -10.20 -13.95 25.57
N ASP A 230 -9.49 -13.94 26.68
CA ASP A 230 -9.54 -12.90 27.72
C ASP A 230 -8.37 -11.91 27.60
N VAL A 231 -7.46 -12.14 26.67
CA VAL A 231 -6.38 -11.19 26.38
C VAL A 231 -6.95 -9.97 25.67
N LYS A 232 -6.61 -8.78 26.17
CA LYS A 232 -6.82 -7.50 25.49
C LYS A 232 -5.46 -6.85 25.29
N SER A 233 -5.17 -6.46 24.07
CA SER A 233 -3.93 -5.77 23.78
C SER A 233 -4.16 -4.45 23.08
N THR A 234 -3.27 -3.51 23.31
CA THR A 234 -3.23 -2.22 22.63
C THR A 234 -1.82 -1.93 22.15
N PHE A 235 -1.73 -1.28 21.04
CA PHE A 235 -0.49 -0.96 20.36
C PHE A 235 -0.37 0.53 20.12
N GLN A 236 0.81 1.09 20.34
CA GLN A 236 1.20 2.44 19.94
C GLN A 236 2.65 2.43 19.49
N TYR A 237 3.01 3.34 18.62
CA TYR A 237 4.40 3.55 18.22
C TYR A 237 4.72 5.04 18.09
N ARG A 238 6.02 5.35 18.06
CA ARG A 238 6.56 6.67 17.75
C ARG A 238 7.91 6.56 17.05
N ALA A 239 8.21 7.47 16.16
CA ALA A 239 9.52 7.55 15.53
C ALA A 239 10.51 8.32 16.42
N TYR A 240 11.81 8.07 16.25
CA TYR A 240 12.85 8.90 16.83
C TYR A 240 13.97 9.22 15.82
N ARG A 241 14.63 10.34 16.05
CA ARG A 241 15.86 10.73 15.36
C ARG A 241 16.86 11.31 16.32
N LYS A 242 18.14 11.36 15.93
CA LYS A 242 19.18 12.07 16.69
C LYS A 242 19.47 13.43 16.06
N LYS A 243 19.57 14.48 16.87
CA LYS A 243 19.98 15.82 16.46
C LYS A 243 20.77 16.45 17.61
N GLY A 244 22.04 16.88 17.34
CA GLY A 244 22.91 17.48 18.35
C GLY A 244 23.10 16.58 19.59
N GLY A 245 23.37 15.28 19.42
CA GLY A 245 23.55 14.31 20.51
C GLY A 245 22.24 13.89 21.22
N LYS A 246 21.15 14.64 21.08
CA LYS A 246 19.87 14.36 21.74
C LYS A 246 18.98 13.48 20.91
N THR A 247 18.19 12.60 21.56
CA THR A 247 17.14 11.79 20.88
C THR A 247 15.82 12.54 20.94
N LEU A 248 15.29 12.89 19.76
CA LEU A 248 14.00 13.52 19.59
C LEU A 248 12.96 12.47 19.22
N TYR A 249 11.77 12.54 19.80
CA TYR A 249 10.66 11.62 19.53
C TYR A 249 9.48 12.36 18.94
N THR A 250 8.70 11.67 18.07
CA THR A 250 7.34 12.10 17.74
C THR A 250 6.42 11.87 18.93
N LYS A 251 5.23 12.45 18.90
CA LYS A 251 4.15 12.00 19.79
C LYS A 251 3.85 10.52 19.51
N TRP A 252 3.31 9.81 20.50
CA TRP A 252 2.81 8.46 20.31
C TRP A 252 1.66 8.47 19.28
N SER A 253 1.58 7.42 18.48
CA SER A 253 0.41 7.17 17.62
C SER A 253 -0.87 7.06 18.46
N ASN A 254 -2.01 7.13 17.79
CA ASN A 254 -3.27 6.74 18.43
C ASN A 254 -3.18 5.28 18.92
N VAL A 255 -3.97 4.95 19.93
CA VAL A 255 -4.06 3.57 20.45
C VAL A 255 -4.80 2.70 19.44
N VAL A 256 -4.18 1.62 19.03
CA VAL A 256 -4.81 0.56 18.24
C VAL A 256 -5.18 -0.56 19.20
N LYS A 257 -6.43 -0.98 19.19
CA LYS A 257 -6.89 -2.19 19.90
C LYS A 257 -6.63 -3.39 18.99
N LEU A 258 -6.09 -4.45 19.59
CA LEU A 258 -5.74 -5.70 18.91
C LEU A 258 -6.66 -6.82 19.39
#